data_c77a08f5342903b60404a7790fee284e
#
_entry.id   c77a08f5342903b60404a7790fee284e
#
_cell.length_a   1.000
_cell.length_b   1.000
_cell.length_c   1.000
_cell.angle_alpha   90.00
_cell.angle_beta   90.00
_cell.angle_gamma   90.00
#
_symmetry.space_group_name_H-M   'P 1'
#
loop_
_entity.id
_entity.type
_entity.pdbx_description
1 polymer ?
#
loop_
_entity_poly.entity_id
_entity_poly.type
_entity_poly.pdbx_seq_one_letter_code
_entity_poly.pdbx_strand_id
1 'polypeptide(L)'
;MSELGKGFIIEFRPFGFIDAVVRLSEMTVSEVFICDAVRTPFGRFGGALSTVRADDLAAIPIRALMDRNAGVDWLAVDDVIYGCANQAGEDNRNVARMALLLAGMTKEVPGATVNRLCGSSMEAVSIAARAIKSGEAEMMIAGGVESMTRAPFVMGKSDKAFSRDAQIYDTTIGWRFVNPLMKSKYGVDSMPETAENVAEEYHVGRQDQDAFSLRTQQRWARAHAAGFFKCEVVSVPVAQAKGDPKVFDTDEQPRPDTTMEGLQKLKPIVKPGGTVTAGNASGINDGACALLLASKAAAEKYRLTPRARVLATATAGVAPRVMGFAPSPASRKVLAKTGLQISHMDVIELNEAFAAQALAVTRDLGLPDDAAHVNPNGGAIAIGHPLGASGARLVTTSMYQLQSTGGRYALCTMCIGVGQGIATIIERC
;
A
#
# COMPACT_ATOMS: atom_id res chain seq x y z
N MET A 1 12.94 82.81 -17.13
CA MET A 1 11.83 82.13 -16.39
C MET A 1 11.15 81.28 -17.44
N SER A 2 11.13 79.93 -17.38
CA SER A 2 11.43 78.89 -16.41
C SER A 2 11.78 77.62 -17.19
N GLU A 3 12.83 76.97 -16.78
CA GLU A 3 13.15 75.60 -17.15
C GLU A 3 12.13 74.66 -16.47
N LEU A 4 11.77 73.58 -17.18
CA LEU A 4 11.25 72.31 -16.66
C LEU A 4 10.82 71.45 -17.87
N GLY A 5 11.23 70.31 -18.16
CA GLY A 5 11.56 69.14 -17.50
C GLY A 5 12.16 68.12 -18.47
N LYS A 6 13.27 67.54 -18.13
CA LYS A 6 13.83 66.40 -18.80
C LYS A 6 13.07 65.17 -18.37
N GLY A 7 12.25 64.59 -19.27
CA GLY A 7 11.63 63.29 -19.07
C GLY A 7 12.67 62.16 -19.23
N PHE A 8 12.86 61.37 -18.17
CA PHE A 8 13.59 60.10 -18.26
C PHE A 8 12.74 59.10 -19.06
N ILE A 9 13.19 58.75 -20.25
CA ILE A 9 12.67 57.63 -21.02
C ILE A 9 13.40 56.39 -20.49
N ILE A 10 12.69 55.53 -19.73
CA ILE A 10 13.17 54.20 -19.40
C ILE A 10 12.89 53.30 -20.61
N GLU A 11 13.92 53.00 -21.38
CA GLU A 11 13.85 51.95 -22.41
C GLU A 11 13.70 50.59 -21.71
N PHE A 12 12.51 50.04 -21.74
CA PHE A 12 12.28 48.63 -21.46
C PHE A 12 12.83 47.77 -22.60
N ARG A 13 13.99 47.16 -22.44
CA ARG A 13 14.45 46.09 -23.33
C ARG A 13 13.65 44.86 -23.06
N PRO A 14 13.01 44.18 -24.01
CA PRO A 14 12.35 42.90 -23.81
C PRO A 14 13.40 41.79 -23.83
N PHE A 15 14.12 41.62 -22.72
CA PHE A 15 14.97 40.44 -22.52
C PHE A 15 14.33 39.56 -21.45
N GLY A 16 13.90 38.37 -21.84
CA GLY A 16 13.56 37.34 -20.87
C GLY A 16 12.33 36.48 -21.14
N PHE A 17 11.40 36.89 -21.99
CA PHE A 17 10.17 36.09 -22.19
C PHE A 17 10.36 34.89 -23.10
N ILE A 18 11.24 34.94 -24.07
CA ILE A 18 11.50 33.84 -25.02
C ILE A 18 12.34 32.73 -24.35
N ASP A 19 13.36 33.09 -23.56
CA ASP A 19 14.17 32.11 -22.85
C ASP A 19 13.43 31.40 -21.72
N ALA A 20 12.48 32.08 -21.04
CA ALA A 20 11.64 31.48 -20.04
C ALA A 20 10.60 30.49 -20.63
N VAL A 21 10.04 30.83 -21.81
CA VAL A 21 9.10 29.95 -22.53
C VAL A 21 9.82 28.73 -23.11
N VAL A 22 11.05 28.89 -23.61
CA VAL A 22 11.86 27.76 -24.09
C VAL A 22 12.26 26.83 -22.96
N ARG A 23 12.61 27.33 -21.76
CA ARG A 23 12.88 26.49 -20.60
C ARG A 23 11.65 25.75 -20.06
N LEU A 24 10.45 26.31 -20.19
CA LEU A 24 9.20 25.64 -19.81
C LEU A 24 8.78 24.54 -20.81
N SER A 25 9.18 24.64 -22.08
CA SER A 25 8.91 23.63 -23.10
C SER A 25 9.84 22.39 -22.99
N GLU A 26 10.95 22.48 -22.25
CA GLU A 26 11.91 21.39 -22.03
C GLU A 26 11.77 20.68 -20.67
N MET A 27 10.72 20.96 -19.88
CA MET A 27 10.39 20.15 -18.72
C MET A 27 9.82 18.78 -19.18
N THR A 28 10.70 17.93 -19.68
CA THR A 28 10.37 16.53 -19.88
C THR A 28 10.09 15.92 -18.50
N VAL A 29 8.86 15.47 -18.30
CA VAL A 29 8.51 14.72 -17.09
C VAL A 29 9.45 13.53 -16.98
N SER A 30 10.27 13.48 -15.93
CA SER A 30 11.22 12.40 -15.71
C SER A 30 10.50 11.07 -15.56
N GLU A 31 11.06 10.02 -16.16
CA GLU A 31 10.58 8.67 -15.92
C GLU A 31 11.01 8.19 -14.52
N VAL A 32 10.16 7.41 -13.88
CA VAL A 32 10.48 6.82 -12.57
C VAL A 32 10.39 5.31 -12.64
N PHE A 33 11.46 4.68 -12.17
CA PHE A 33 11.63 3.25 -12.21
C PHE A 33 11.64 2.64 -10.82
N ILE A 34 10.98 1.50 -10.67
CA ILE A 34 11.17 0.60 -9.53
C ILE A 34 12.35 -0.29 -9.90
N CYS A 35 13.44 -0.17 -9.14
CA CYS A 35 14.68 -0.89 -9.40
C CYS A 35 14.80 -2.17 -8.56
N ASP A 36 14.28 -2.16 -7.34
CA ASP A 36 14.19 -3.34 -6.48
C ASP A 36 13.00 -3.21 -5.52
N ALA A 37 12.50 -4.34 -5.02
CA ALA A 37 11.41 -4.36 -4.06
C ALA A 37 11.46 -5.65 -3.23
N VAL A 38 11.22 -5.52 -1.92
CA VAL A 38 11.19 -6.65 -0.99
C VAL A 38 10.16 -6.42 0.11
N ARG A 39 9.68 -7.52 0.69
CA ARG A 39 8.81 -7.52 1.86
C ARG A 39 9.24 -8.54 2.89
N THR A 40 8.82 -8.37 4.12
CA THR A 40 8.83 -9.45 5.08
C THR A 40 7.75 -10.49 4.74
N PRO A 41 7.83 -11.72 5.20
CA PRO A 41 6.63 -12.55 5.27
C PRO A 41 5.61 -11.87 6.16
N PHE A 42 4.31 -12.11 5.91
CA PHE A 42 3.26 -11.54 6.73
C PHE A 42 2.88 -12.50 7.86
N GLY A 43 2.99 -11.99 9.11
CA GLY A 43 2.57 -12.69 10.31
C GLY A 43 1.05 -12.57 10.52
N ARG A 44 0.44 -13.58 11.11
CA ARG A 44 -0.95 -13.48 11.61
C ARG A 44 -0.97 -12.75 12.95
N PHE A 45 -2.14 -12.26 13.34
CA PHE A 45 -2.35 -11.67 14.66
C PHE A 45 -1.92 -12.62 15.79
N GLY A 46 -1.07 -12.12 16.70
CA GLY A 46 -0.49 -12.90 17.79
C GLY A 46 0.43 -14.04 17.34
N GLY A 47 0.88 -14.05 16.08
CA GLY A 47 1.72 -15.07 15.48
C GLY A 47 3.22 -14.84 15.62
N ALA A 48 3.98 -15.33 14.65
CA ALA A 48 5.44 -15.34 14.68
C ALA A 48 6.08 -13.96 14.85
N LEU A 49 5.47 -12.90 14.32
CA LEU A 49 5.98 -11.52 14.41
C LEU A 49 5.53 -10.77 15.68
N SER A 50 4.76 -11.40 16.58
CA SER A 50 4.19 -10.74 17.76
C SER A 50 5.21 -10.16 18.74
N THR A 51 6.45 -10.64 18.73
CA THR A 51 7.55 -10.14 19.56
C THR A 51 8.46 -9.14 18.84
N VAL A 52 8.24 -8.91 17.54
CA VAL A 52 9.04 -7.97 16.74
C VAL A 52 8.40 -6.59 16.80
N ARG A 53 9.14 -5.59 17.22
CA ARG A 53 8.66 -4.19 17.28
C ARG A 53 8.35 -3.69 15.87
N ALA A 54 7.39 -2.78 15.75
CA ALA A 54 6.97 -2.22 14.46
C ALA A 54 8.11 -1.47 13.76
N ASP A 55 8.91 -0.69 14.51
CA ASP A 55 10.04 0.06 13.99
C ASP A 55 11.22 -0.84 13.55
N ASP A 56 11.49 -1.94 14.28
CA ASP A 56 12.47 -2.95 13.87
C ASP A 56 12.00 -3.73 12.63
N LEU A 57 10.71 -4.09 12.57
CA LEU A 57 10.12 -4.78 11.43
C LEU A 57 10.21 -3.92 10.15
N ALA A 58 9.96 -2.61 10.29
CA ALA A 58 10.07 -1.64 9.20
C ALA A 58 11.49 -1.51 8.64
N ALA A 59 12.52 -1.69 9.48
CA ALA A 59 13.92 -1.59 9.09
C ALA A 59 14.40 -2.78 8.23
N ILE A 60 13.80 -3.95 8.38
CA ILE A 60 14.25 -5.19 7.71
C ILE A 60 14.24 -5.06 6.18
N PRO A 61 13.14 -4.65 5.51
CA PRO A 61 13.13 -4.54 4.06
C PRO A 61 14.04 -3.42 3.55
N ILE A 62 14.28 -2.34 4.31
CA ILE A 62 15.24 -1.30 3.94
C ILE A 62 16.66 -1.88 3.94
N ARG A 63 17.05 -2.58 5.01
CA ARG A 63 18.37 -3.24 5.10
C ARG A 63 18.55 -4.23 3.96
N ALA A 64 17.53 -5.03 3.66
CA ALA A 64 17.60 -6.00 2.57
C ALA A 64 17.77 -5.34 1.20
N LEU A 65 17.15 -4.17 0.95
CA LEU A 65 17.42 -3.38 -0.27
C LEU A 65 18.88 -2.92 -0.31
N MET A 66 19.43 -2.47 0.83
CA MET A 66 20.84 -2.06 0.92
C MET A 66 21.79 -3.22 0.62
N ASP A 67 21.56 -4.38 1.20
CA ASP A 67 22.38 -5.57 1.00
C ASP A 67 22.33 -6.08 -0.45
N ARG A 68 21.16 -6.03 -1.08
CA ARG A 68 20.96 -6.47 -2.47
C ARG A 68 21.55 -5.52 -3.50
N ASN A 69 21.73 -4.25 -3.12
CA ASN A 69 22.21 -3.19 -4.01
C ASN A 69 23.49 -2.53 -3.44
N ALA A 70 24.50 -3.34 -3.10
CA ALA A 70 25.73 -2.92 -2.43
C ALA A 70 26.54 -1.85 -3.20
N GLY A 71 26.29 -1.65 -4.50
CA GLY A 71 26.95 -0.62 -5.31
C GLY A 71 26.30 0.78 -5.21
N VAL A 72 25.21 0.93 -4.47
CA VAL A 72 24.52 2.20 -4.30
C VAL A 72 25.17 3.04 -3.21
N ASP A 73 25.40 4.30 -3.50
CA ASP A 73 25.71 5.30 -2.46
C ASP A 73 24.39 5.69 -1.75
N TRP A 74 24.17 5.13 -0.58
CA TRP A 74 22.93 5.33 0.17
C TRP A 74 22.78 6.74 0.73
N LEU A 75 23.83 7.57 0.73
CA LEU A 75 23.73 9.01 0.99
C LEU A 75 22.98 9.76 -0.11
N ALA A 76 22.92 9.20 -1.31
CA ALA A 76 22.20 9.77 -2.44
C ALA A 76 20.69 9.49 -2.47
N VAL A 77 20.16 8.82 -1.45
CA VAL A 77 18.71 8.68 -1.27
C VAL A 77 18.16 10.01 -0.74
N ASP A 78 17.28 10.65 -1.52
CA ASP A 78 16.74 11.96 -1.18
C ASP A 78 15.74 11.90 -0.02
N ASP A 79 14.92 10.85 0.04
CA ASP A 79 13.97 10.65 1.14
C ASP A 79 13.49 9.20 1.24
N VAL A 80 13.01 8.81 2.43
CA VAL A 80 12.34 7.54 2.70
C VAL A 80 10.89 7.81 3.10
N ILE A 81 9.93 7.42 2.27
CA ILE A 81 8.51 7.61 2.53
C ILE A 81 7.86 6.27 2.89
N TYR A 82 7.38 6.15 4.13
CA TYR A 82 6.72 4.92 4.60
C TYR A 82 5.25 5.16 4.97
N GLY A 83 4.41 4.23 4.55
CA GLY A 83 3.03 4.13 5.00
C GLY A 83 2.92 3.45 6.36
N CYS A 84 2.12 4.02 7.27
CA CYS A 84 1.72 3.39 8.52
C CYS A 84 0.37 3.95 8.94
N ALA A 85 -0.61 3.08 9.21
CA ALA A 85 -1.96 3.51 9.52
C ALA A 85 -2.15 3.82 11.00
N ASN A 86 -1.58 3.05 11.91
CA ASN A 86 -1.84 3.20 13.33
C ASN A 86 -1.06 4.36 13.95
N GLN A 87 0.24 4.34 14.04
CA GLN A 87 1.12 5.35 14.61
C GLN A 87 0.84 5.68 16.11
N ALA A 88 0.16 4.80 16.82
CA ALA A 88 -0.20 5.02 18.24
C ALA A 88 0.78 4.35 19.21
N GLY A 89 1.57 3.38 18.75
CA GLY A 89 2.49 2.58 19.55
C GLY A 89 3.96 2.81 19.21
N GLU A 90 4.67 1.73 18.96
CA GLU A 90 6.10 1.71 18.61
C GLU A 90 6.38 2.32 17.22
N ASP A 91 5.35 2.49 16.42
CA ASP A 91 5.27 3.13 15.11
C ASP A 91 5.05 4.66 15.18
N ASN A 92 5.02 5.25 16.36
CA ASN A 92 4.90 6.70 16.55
C ASN A 92 6.21 7.43 16.17
N ARG A 93 6.17 8.77 16.19
CA ARG A 93 7.33 9.65 15.96
C ARG A 93 8.02 9.42 14.63
N ASN A 94 7.27 9.19 13.55
CA ASN A 94 7.82 9.01 12.21
C ASN A 94 8.59 7.69 12.06
N VAL A 95 7.85 6.60 11.95
CA VAL A 95 8.41 5.25 11.82
C VAL A 95 9.34 5.11 10.60
N ALA A 96 9.12 5.86 9.51
CA ALA A 96 10.02 5.89 8.35
C ALA A 96 11.42 6.32 8.75
N ARG A 97 11.54 7.42 9.49
CA ARG A 97 12.83 7.93 9.96
C ARG A 97 13.49 6.98 10.96
N MET A 98 12.72 6.38 11.85
CA MET A 98 13.26 5.38 12.79
C MET A 98 13.74 4.14 12.05
N ALA A 99 12.96 3.62 11.10
CA ALA A 99 13.30 2.43 10.34
C ALA A 99 14.58 2.57 9.52
N LEU A 100 14.79 3.70 8.82
CA LEU A 100 16.00 3.90 8.04
C LEU A 100 17.27 3.96 8.93
N LEU A 101 17.17 4.59 10.10
CA LEU A 101 18.29 4.63 11.06
C LEU A 101 18.57 3.24 11.65
N LEU A 102 17.53 2.49 12.01
CA LEU A 102 17.65 1.10 12.50
C LEU A 102 18.17 0.15 11.41
N ALA A 103 17.86 0.42 10.14
CA ALA A 103 18.43 -0.30 9.00
C ALA A 103 19.92 -0.04 8.79
N GLY A 104 20.47 1.00 9.41
CA GLY A 104 21.88 1.40 9.26
C GLY A 104 22.14 2.37 8.11
N MET A 105 21.09 3.01 7.57
CA MET A 105 21.30 4.12 6.63
C MET A 105 21.94 5.32 7.33
N THR A 106 22.61 6.14 6.54
CA THR A 106 23.24 7.37 7.04
C THR A 106 22.19 8.35 7.60
N LYS A 107 22.56 9.05 8.67
CA LYS A 107 21.69 10.01 9.38
C LYS A 107 21.32 11.25 8.54
N GLU A 108 22.02 11.48 7.45
CA GLU A 108 21.77 12.58 6.52
C GLU A 108 20.50 12.33 5.66
N VAL A 109 20.11 11.08 5.46
CA VAL A 109 18.89 10.74 4.70
C VAL A 109 17.65 11.01 5.54
N PRO A 110 16.73 11.88 5.11
CA PRO A 110 15.48 12.15 5.83
C PRO A 110 14.48 11.00 5.70
N GLY A 111 13.33 11.13 6.35
CA GLY A 111 12.23 10.17 6.21
C GLY A 111 10.92 10.78 6.66
N ALA A 112 9.81 10.40 6.03
CA ALA A 112 8.47 10.83 6.37
C ALA A 112 7.48 9.67 6.40
N THR A 113 6.57 9.69 7.37
CA THR A 113 5.49 8.70 7.51
C THR A 113 4.19 9.29 7.00
N VAL A 114 3.50 8.54 6.16
CA VAL A 114 2.21 8.95 5.58
C VAL A 114 1.09 7.99 5.98
N ASN A 115 -0.09 8.53 6.18
CA ASN A 115 -1.28 7.77 6.52
C ASN A 115 -2.41 8.02 5.51
N ARG A 116 -2.72 6.99 4.74
CA ARG A 116 -3.94 6.83 3.94
C ARG A 116 -4.59 5.50 4.31
N LEU A 117 -4.63 5.16 5.61
CA LEU A 117 -5.12 3.87 6.12
C LEU A 117 -4.53 2.68 5.31
N CYS A 118 -5.38 1.78 4.81
CA CYS A 118 -4.94 0.61 4.03
C CYS A 118 -4.05 0.96 2.84
N GLY A 119 -4.24 2.13 2.22
CA GLY A 119 -3.49 2.60 1.04
C GLY A 119 -2.19 3.33 1.33
N SER A 120 -1.74 3.38 2.60
CA SER A 120 -0.62 4.22 3.03
C SER A 120 0.67 3.97 2.25
N SER A 121 1.07 2.72 2.05
CA SER A 121 2.31 2.44 1.32
C SER A 121 2.19 2.59 -0.20
N MET A 122 1.00 2.42 -0.79
CA MET A 122 0.81 2.77 -2.20
C MET A 122 0.85 4.30 -2.40
N GLU A 123 0.35 5.08 -1.43
CA GLU A 123 0.54 6.53 -1.41
C GLU A 123 2.01 6.91 -1.26
N ALA A 124 2.78 6.21 -0.40
CA ALA A 124 4.22 6.41 -0.29
C ALA A 124 4.93 6.21 -1.65
N VAL A 125 4.61 5.14 -2.37
CA VAL A 125 5.11 4.90 -3.75
C VAL A 125 4.69 6.05 -4.69
N SER A 126 3.45 6.52 -4.56
CA SER A 126 2.94 7.63 -5.37
C SER A 126 3.64 8.96 -5.09
N ILE A 127 3.94 9.26 -3.82
CA ILE A 127 4.69 10.45 -3.41
C ILE A 127 6.11 10.40 -3.99
N ALA A 128 6.83 9.30 -3.78
CA ALA A 128 8.16 9.11 -4.32
C ALA A 128 8.19 9.23 -5.86
N ALA A 129 7.22 8.59 -6.52
CA ALA A 129 7.12 8.69 -7.97
C ALA A 129 6.85 10.13 -8.46
N ARG A 130 6.03 10.91 -7.74
CA ARG A 130 5.78 12.32 -8.06
C ARG A 130 7.01 13.19 -7.86
N ALA A 131 7.72 13.01 -6.74
CA ALA A 131 8.95 13.76 -6.45
C ALA A 131 10.03 13.51 -7.53
N ILE A 132 10.23 12.26 -7.96
CA ILE A 132 11.17 11.94 -9.02
C ILE A 132 10.69 12.51 -10.38
N LYS A 133 9.39 12.40 -10.71
CA LYS A 133 8.83 12.94 -11.95
C LYS A 133 8.92 14.46 -12.04
N SER A 134 8.81 15.17 -10.93
CA SER A 134 8.95 16.63 -10.87
C SER A 134 10.41 17.11 -10.87
N GLY A 135 11.38 16.18 -10.71
CA GLY A 135 12.79 16.54 -10.62
C GLY A 135 13.21 17.05 -9.24
N GLU A 136 12.36 16.88 -8.20
CA GLU A 136 12.68 17.22 -6.82
C GLU A 136 13.55 16.14 -6.15
N ALA A 137 13.53 14.92 -6.67
CA ALA A 137 14.31 13.78 -6.19
C ALA A 137 14.83 12.94 -7.35
N GLU A 138 15.94 12.25 -7.13
CA GLU A 138 16.55 11.32 -8.09
C GLU A 138 16.40 9.86 -7.63
N MET A 139 16.46 9.61 -6.33
CA MET A 139 16.40 8.27 -5.76
C MET A 139 15.68 8.28 -4.41
N MET A 140 14.68 7.43 -4.25
CA MET A 140 13.86 7.36 -3.04
C MET A 140 13.59 5.91 -2.63
N ILE A 141 13.39 5.69 -1.33
CA ILE A 141 12.79 4.46 -0.82
C ILE A 141 11.32 4.76 -0.48
N ALA A 142 10.41 3.93 -0.98
CA ALA A 142 9.01 3.98 -0.62
C ALA A 142 8.53 2.61 -0.12
N GLY A 143 7.68 2.61 0.90
CA GLY A 143 7.21 1.36 1.46
C GLY A 143 6.21 1.57 2.59
N GLY A 144 6.22 0.66 3.55
CA GLY A 144 5.42 0.83 4.74
C GLY A 144 5.43 -0.39 5.65
N VAL A 145 4.85 -0.21 6.81
CA VAL A 145 4.78 -1.19 7.89
C VAL A 145 3.44 -1.11 8.59
N GLU A 146 2.99 -2.25 9.08
CA GLU A 146 1.95 -2.33 10.09
C GLU A 146 2.25 -3.49 11.03
N SER A 147 2.20 -3.24 12.33
CA SER A 147 2.12 -4.29 13.35
C SER A 147 0.78 -4.16 14.05
N MET A 148 -0.21 -4.88 13.56
CA MET A 148 -1.56 -4.85 14.14
C MET A 148 -1.61 -5.64 15.46
N THR A 149 -0.74 -6.62 15.63
CA THR A 149 -0.59 -7.37 16.90
C THR A 149 -0.13 -6.49 18.05
N ARG A 150 0.78 -5.54 17.78
CA ARG A 150 1.38 -4.67 18.80
C ARG A 150 0.70 -3.31 18.90
N ALA A 151 -0.44 -3.13 18.24
CA ALA A 151 -1.25 -1.95 18.35
C ALA A 151 -1.68 -1.73 19.82
N PRO A 152 -1.38 -0.57 20.44
CA PRO A 152 -1.59 -0.38 21.86
C PRO A 152 -3.05 -0.09 22.21
N PHE A 153 -3.37 -0.26 23.49
CA PHE A 153 -4.54 0.37 24.07
C PHE A 153 -4.28 1.87 24.27
N VAL A 154 -5.29 2.70 23.99
CA VAL A 154 -5.22 4.15 24.18
C VAL A 154 -6.39 4.65 25.02
N MET A 155 -6.15 5.69 25.80
CA MET A 155 -7.13 6.35 26.62
C MET A 155 -7.08 7.86 26.39
N GLY A 156 -8.23 8.50 26.16
CA GLY A 156 -8.34 9.96 26.06
C GLY A 156 -8.13 10.64 27.41
N LYS A 157 -7.66 11.88 27.38
CA LYS A 157 -7.71 12.73 28.57
C LYS A 157 -9.15 13.11 28.88
N SER A 158 -9.47 13.22 30.16
CA SER A 158 -10.78 13.69 30.59
C SER A 158 -10.96 15.16 30.28
N ASP A 159 -12.13 15.54 29.78
CA ASP A 159 -12.55 16.92 29.56
C ASP A 159 -13.02 17.61 30.87
N LYS A 160 -13.19 16.83 31.95
CA LYS A 160 -13.71 17.31 33.25
C LYS A 160 -12.71 17.03 34.35
N ALA A 161 -12.53 17.99 35.25
CA ALA A 161 -11.79 17.78 36.50
C ALA A 161 -12.47 16.67 37.33
N PHE A 162 -11.65 15.83 37.97
CA PHE A 162 -12.11 14.71 38.83
C PHE A 162 -13.09 13.75 38.17
N SER A 163 -12.92 13.53 36.86
CA SER A 163 -13.72 12.53 36.12
C SER A 163 -13.62 11.16 36.79
N ARG A 164 -14.75 10.47 36.82
CA ARG A 164 -14.86 9.08 37.31
C ARG A 164 -14.99 8.07 36.17
N ASP A 165 -15.01 8.57 34.93
CA ASP A 165 -15.16 7.77 33.71
C ASP A 165 -13.84 7.74 32.97
N ALA A 166 -13.41 6.52 32.59
CA ALA A 166 -12.27 6.29 31.71
C ALA A 166 -12.66 5.26 30.65
N GLN A 167 -12.42 5.61 29.39
CA GLN A 167 -12.64 4.68 28.27
C GLN A 167 -11.30 4.32 27.64
N ILE A 168 -11.04 3.02 27.54
CA ILE A 168 -9.85 2.45 26.89
C ILE A 168 -10.28 1.89 25.54
N TYR A 169 -9.53 2.20 24.49
CA TYR A 169 -9.76 1.70 23.13
C TYR A 169 -8.61 0.79 22.71
N ASP A 170 -8.93 -0.35 22.12
CA ASP A 170 -7.99 -1.15 21.35
C ASP A 170 -7.78 -0.48 19.98
N THR A 171 -6.52 -0.26 19.60
CA THR A 171 -6.18 0.41 18.34
C THR A 171 -5.85 -0.57 17.21
N THR A 172 -5.98 -1.87 17.44
CA THR A 172 -5.71 -2.93 16.44
C THR A 172 -6.53 -2.71 15.17
N ILE A 173 -7.84 -2.47 15.31
CA ILE A 173 -8.76 -2.22 14.20
C ILE A 173 -10.00 -1.47 14.70
N GLY A 174 -10.67 -0.75 13.82
CA GLY A 174 -11.94 -0.10 14.12
C GLY A 174 -11.79 1.34 14.58
N TRP A 175 -12.93 1.89 15.01
CA TRP A 175 -13.07 3.28 15.39
C TRP A 175 -12.67 3.53 16.85
N ARG A 176 -11.97 4.64 17.09
CA ARG A 176 -11.65 5.19 18.42
C ARG A 176 -11.85 6.70 18.43
N PHE A 177 -12.20 7.29 19.55
CA PHE A 177 -12.45 8.73 19.69
C PHE A 177 -13.42 9.26 18.63
N VAL A 178 -14.55 8.58 18.46
CA VAL A 178 -15.53 8.84 17.38
C VAL A 178 -16.05 10.28 17.48
N ASN A 179 -15.86 11.05 16.40
CA ASN A 179 -16.45 12.39 16.27
C ASN A 179 -17.98 12.26 16.08
N PRO A 180 -18.81 12.89 16.97
CA PRO A 180 -20.26 12.77 16.90
C PRO A 180 -20.87 13.24 15.57
N LEU A 181 -20.31 14.32 14.98
CA LEU A 181 -20.78 14.84 13.69
C LEU A 181 -20.43 13.87 12.53
N MET A 182 -19.25 13.26 12.58
CA MET A 182 -18.87 12.22 11.61
C MET A 182 -19.83 11.04 11.70
N LYS A 183 -20.12 10.55 12.91
CA LYS A 183 -21.06 9.46 13.16
C LYS A 183 -22.45 9.77 12.63
N SER A 184 -22.96 10.98 12.88
CA SER A 184 -24.31 11.38 12.46
C SER A 184 -24.46 11.56 10.94
N LYS A 185 -23.40 12.00 10.25
CA LYS A 185 -23.45 12.28 8.80
C LYS A 185 -23.10 11.07 7.93
N TYR A 186 -22.14 10.25 8.34
CA TYR A 186 -21.55 9.24 7.49
C TYR A 186 -21.55 7.83 8.10
N GLY A 187 -21.95 7.70 9.37
CA GLY A 187 -21.84 6.44 10.10
C GLY A 187 -20.41 6.15 10.56
N VAL A 188 -20.27 5.07 11.30
CA VAL A 188 -19.00 4.54 11.79
C VAL A 188 -19.01 3.01 11.71
N ASP A 189 -19.49 2.50 10.59
CA ASP A 189 -19.58 1.06 10.33
C ASP A 189 -18.19 0.43 10.49
N SER A 190 -18.15 -0.73 11.11
CA SER A 190 -16.93 -1.55 11.16
C SER A 190 -16.56 -2.06 9.76
N MET A 191 -15.34 -2.49 9.57
CA MET A 191 -14.90 -2.99 8.26
C MET A 191 -15.75 -4.16 7.74
N PRO A 192 -16.11 -5.18 8.57
CA PRO A 192 -17.04 -6.22 8.12
C PRO A 192 -18.44 -5.69 7.76
N GLU A 193 -18.97 -4.71 8.49
CA GLU A 193 -20.25 -4.06 8.14
C GLU A 193 -20.18 -3.37 6.79
N THR A 194 -19.09 -2.65 6.49
CA THR A 194 -18.91 -2.04 5.15
C THR A 194 -18.85 -3.09 4.04
N ALA A 195 -18.28 -4.27 4.31
CA ALA A 195 -18.25 -5.37 3.35
C ALA A 195 -19.63 -5.98 3.12
N GLU A 196 -20.43 -6.12 4.18
CA GLU A 196 -21.82 -6.57 4.07
C GLU A 196 -22.66 -5.56 3.32
N ASN A 197 -22.48 -4.24 3.54
CA ASN A 197 -23.13 -3.19 2.77
C ASN A 197 -22.80 -3.29 1.27
N VAL A 198 -21.54 -3.58 0.92
CA VAL A 198 -21.14 -3.80 -0.47
C VAL A 198 -21.79 -5.06 -1.04
N ALA A 199 -21.81 -6.16 -0.26
CA ALA A 199 -22.46 -7.40 -0.69
C ALA A 199 -23.93 -7.19 -1.03
N GLU A 200 -24.67 -6.43 -0.20
CA GLU A 200 -26.07 -6.09 -0.42
C GLU A 200 -26.26 -5.16 -1.63
N GLU A 201 -25.53 -4.05 -1.69
CA GLU A 201 -25.71 -3.00 -2.71
C GLU A 201 -25.31 -3.48 -4.11
N TYR A 202 -24.28 -4.35 -4.20
CA TYR A 202 -23.76 -4.88 -5.46
C TYR A 202 -24.16 -6.33 -5.72
N HIS A 203 -25.08 -6.88 -4.94
CA HIS A 203 -25.65 -8.23 -5.13
C HIS A 203 -24.61 -9.36 -5.19
N VAL A 204 -23.62 -9.33 -4.28
CA VAL A 204 -22.58 -10.36 -4.19
C VAL A 204 -22.99 -11.42 -3.18
N GLY A 205 -23.36 -12.59 -3.68
CA GLY A 205 -23.85 -13.71 -2.87
C GLY A 205 -22.75 -14.37 -2.02
N ARG A 206 -23.15 -15.06 -0.93
CA ARG A 206 -22.26 -15.82 -0.07
C ARG A 206 -21.48 -16.89 -0.84
N GLN A 207 -22.14 -17.60 -1.75
CA GLN A 207 -21.51 -18.68 -2.54
C GLN A 207 -20.38 -18.13 -3.41
N ASP A 208 -20.57 -16.98 -4.05
CA ASP A 208 -19.55 -16.33 -4.88
C ASP A 208 -18.35 -15.90 -4.03
N GLN A 209 -18.59 -15.36 -2.82
CA GLN A 209 -17.55 -14.96 -1.89
C GLN A 209 -16.72 -16.15 -1.42
N ASP A 210 -17.36 -17.27 -1.08
CA ASP A 210 -16.67 -18.50 -0.67
C ASP A 210 -15.87 -19.10 -1.83
N ALA A 211 -16.41 -19.11 -3.07
CA ALA A 211 -15.71 -19.56 -4.27
C ALA A 211 -14.47 -18.71 -4.58
N PHE A 212 -14.59 -17.39 -4.42
CA PHE A 212 -13.47 -16.46 -4.55
C PHE A 212 -12.38 -16.75 -3.51
N SER A 213 -12.77 -16.99 -2.26
CA SER A 213 -11.86 -17.25 -1.16
C SER A 213 -11.14 -18.58 -1.30
N LEU A 214 -11.81 -19.62 -1.74
CA LEU A 214 -11.19 -20.91 -2.07
C LEU A 214 -10.13 -20.73 -3.18
N ARG A 215 -10.48 -20.01 -4.23
CA ARG A 215 -9.58 -19.77 -5.36
C ARG A 215 -8.31 -19.01 -4.97
N THR A 216 -8.41 -17.98 -4.14
CA THR A 216 -7.23 -17.21 -3.71
C THR A 216 -6.29 -18.06 -2.85
N GLN A 217 -6.80 -18.93 -1.99
CA GLN A 217 -5.99 -19.90 -1.23
C GLN A 217 -5.27 -20.90 -2.16
N GLN A 218 -5.97 -21.42 -3.15
CA GLN A 218 -5.40 -22.33 -4.14
C GLN A 218 -4.33 -21.65 -5.02
N ARG A 219 -4.53 -20.36 -5.38
CA ARG A 219 -3.55 -19.57 -6.13
C ARG A 219 -2.28 -19.35 -5.33
N TRP A 220 -2.42 -18.97 -4.06
CA TRP A 220 -1.27 -18.86 -3.17
C TRP A 220 -0.52 -20.20 -3.05
N ALA A 221 -1.21 -21.29 -2.81
CA ALA A 221 -0.59 -22.60 -2.66
C ALA A 221 0.24 -23.01 -3.90
N ARG A 222 -0.29 -22.77 -5.10
CA ARG A 222 0.44 -23.01 -6.36
C ARG A 222 1.67 -22.10 -6.50
N ALA A 223 1.52 -20.80 -6.25
CA ALA A 223 2.60 -19.82 -6.34
C ALA A 223 3.71 -20.12 -5.32
N HIS A 224 3.34 -20.48 -4.10
CA HIS A 224 4.28 -20.87 -3.06
C HIS A 224 5.05 -22.15 -3.44
N ALA A 225 4.36 -23.18 -3.90
CA ALA A 225 5.00 -24.43 -4.35
C ALA A 225 5.94 -24.22 -5.54
N ALA A 226 5.60 -23.28 -6.43
CA ALA A 226 6.45 -22.87 -7.56
C ALA A 226 7.64 -21.98 -7.13
N GLY A 227 7.71 -21.56 -5.87
CA GLY A 227 8.78 -20.69 -5.34
C GLY A 227 8.67 -19.23 -5.78
N PHE A 228 7.50 -18.77 -6.25
CA PHE A 228 7.28 -17.40 -6.73
C PHE A 228 7.70 -16.34 -5.72
N PHE A 229 7.35 -16.52 -4.46
CA PHE A 229 7.60 -15.51 -3.41
C PHE A 229 9.07 -15.38 -2.97
N LYS A 230 9.96 -16.27 -3.41
CA LYS A 230 11.38 -16.23 -3.04
C LYS A 230 12.11 -14.96 -3.51
N CYS A 231 11.60 -14.31 -4.57
CA CYS A 231 12.21 -13.08 -5.09
C CYS A 231 11.81 -11.83 -4.29
N GLU A 232 10.65 -11.86 -3.62
CA GLU A 232 10.11 -10.70 -2.91
C GLU A 232 10.20 -10.81 -1.37
N VAL A 233 10.25 -12.03 -0.81
CA VAL A 233 10.26 -12.26 0.63
C VAL A 233 11.68 -12.30 1.18
N VAL A 234 11.92 -11.50 2.22
CA VAL A 234 13.16 -11.54 3.03
C VAL A 234 12.84 -12.05 4.42
N SER A 235 13.71 -12.91 4.94
CA SER A 235 13.48 -13.54 6.25
C SER A 235 13.60 -12.53 7.40
N VAL A 236 12.84 -12.80 8.46
CA VAL A 236 12.85 -12.05 9.72
C VAL A 236 13.46 -12.93 10.82
N PRO A 237 14.59 -12.54 11.42
CA PRO A 237 15.12 -13.21 12.60
C PRO A 237 14.28 -12.82 13.82
N VAL A 238 13.53 -13.78 14.35
CA VAL A 238 12.66 -13.57 15.53
C VAL A 238 13.40 -14.05 16.78
N ALA A 239 13.73 -13.12 17.68
CA ALA A 239 14.41 -13.42 18.92
C ALA A 239 13.62 -14.43 19.76
N GLN A 240 14.34 -15.40 20.36
CA GLN A 240 13.76 -16.40 21.24
C GLN A 240 14.18 -16.08 22.70
N ALA A 241 13.37 -16.52 23.67
CA ALA A 241 13.72 -16.37 25.08
C ALA A 241 15.03 -17.10 25.46
N LYS A 242 15.38 -18.14 24.71
CA LYS A 242 16.65 -18.89 24.83
C LYS A 242 17.04 -19.42 23.46
N GLY A 243 18.37 -19.44 23.19
CA GLY A 243 18.92 -19.96 21.94
C GLY A 243 18.98 -18.93 20.81
N ASP A 244 19.28 -19.39 19.60
CA ASP A 244 19.38 -18.57 18.41
C ASP A 244 18.03 -18.05 17.94
N PRO A 245 17.99 -16.91 17.22
CA PRO A 245 16.76 -16.42 16.64
C PRO A 245 16.11 -17.45 15.69
N LYS A 246 14.80 -17.61 15.77
CA LYS A 246 14.06 -18.42 14.79
C LYS A 246 13.88 -17.61 13.51
N VAL A 247 14.22 -18.22 12.38
CA VAL A 247 13.99 -17.60 11.06
C VAL A 247 12.52 -17.72 10.69
N PHE A 248 11.89 -16.59 10.38
CA PHE A 248 10.54 -16.51 9.83
C PHE A 248 10.63 -16.03 8.37
N ASP A 249 10.30 -16.89 7.41
CA ASP A 249 10.54 -16.72 5.96
C ASP A 249 9.34 -17.04 5.07
N THR A 250 8.19 -17.35 5.67
CA THR A 250 6.98 -17.77 4.95
C THR A 250 5.76 -17.09 5.54
N ASP A 251 4.83 -16.62 4.68
CA ASP A 251 3.56 -16.03 5.11
C ASP A 251 2.78 -17.00 6.01
N GLU A 252 2.26 -16.51 7.14
CA GLU A 252 1.65 -17.35 8.18
C GLU A 252 0.12 -17.44 8.07
N GLN A 253 -0.50 -16.53 7.30
CA GLN A 253 -1.95 -16.44 7.13
C GLN A 253 -2.53 -17.53 6.22
N PRO A 254 -1.84 -18.04 5.17
CA PRO A 254 -2.43 -18.93 4.17
C PRO A 254 -2.94 -20.25 4.76
N ARG A 255 -4.02 -20.75 4.17
CA ARG A 255 -4.68 -22.03 4.52
C ARG A 255 -4.86 -22.88 3.27
N PRO A 256 -3.81 -23.55 2.80
CA PRO A 256 -3.83 -24.33 1.55
C PRO A 256 -4.80 -25.52 1.56
N ASP A 257 -5.21 -25.97 2.75
CA ASP A 257 -6.18 -27.05 3.01
C ASP A 257 -7.64 -26.57 3.02
N THR A 258 -7.90 -25.30 2.68
CA THR A 258 -9.26 -24.75 2.59
C THR A 258 -10.11 -25.54 1.61
N THR A 259 -11.33 -25.90 2.01
CA THR A 259 -12.35 -26.55 1.18
C THR A 259 -13.62 -25.72 1.12
N MET A 260 -14.44 -25.95 0.08
CA MET A 260 -15.74 -25.27 -0.05
C MET A 260 -16.67 -25.62 1.12
N GLU A 261 -16.70 -26.88 1.54
CA GLU A 261 -17.50 -27.35 2.66
C GLU A 261 -17.06 -26.70 3.96
N GLY A 262 -15.76 -26.47 4.14
CA GLY A 262 -15.21 -25.75 5.29
C GLY A 262 -15.68 -24.30 5.33
N LEU A 263 -15.62 -23.60 4.20
CA LEU A 263 -16.08 -22.21 4.07
C LEU A 263 -17.58 -22.07 4.33
N GLN A 264 -18.40 -22.93 3.74
CA GLN A 264 -19.86 -22.93 3.90
C GLN A 264 -20.34 -23.12 5.35
N LYS A 265 -19.56 -23.83 6.18
CA LYS A 265 -19.86 -24.03 7.61
C LYS A 265 -19.59 -22.80 8.49
N LEU A 266 -18.83 -21.82 7.98
CA LEU A 266 -18.51 -20.60 8.74
C LEU A 266 -19.74 -19.73 8.92
N LYS A 267 -19.93 -19.25 10.16
CA LYS A 267 -21.04 -18.34 10.50
C LYS A 267 -20.75 -16.92 10.01
N PRO A 268 -21.75 -16.19 9.56
CA PRO A 268 -21.63 -14.75 9.32
C PRO A 268 -21.17 -13.99 10.56
N ILE A 269 -20.30 -13.01 10.41
CA ILE A 269 -19.70 -12.26 11.52
C ILE A 269 -20.36 -10.91 11.78
N VAL A 270 -21.22 -10.43 10.86
CA VAL A 270 -21.89 -9.12 10.96
C VAL A 270 -23.30 -9.26 11.52
N LYS A 271 -24.13 -10.06 10.86
CA LYS A 271 -25.55 -10.26 11.22
C LYS A 271 -26.02 -11.67 10.88
N PRO A 272 -27.05 -12.19 11.55
CA PRO A 272 -27.71 -13.43 11.13
C PRO A 272 -28.18 -13.34 9.67
N GLY A 273 -27.89 -14.39 8.89
CA GLY A 273 -28.20 -14.40 7.45
C GLY A 273 -27.29 -13.51 6.59
N GLY A 274 -26.27 -12.88 7.15
CA GLY A 274 -25.26 -12.15 6.40
C GLY A 274 -24.34 -13.06 5.58
N THR A 275 -23.47 -12.45 4.79
CA THR A 275 -22.62 -13.15 3.82
C THR A 275 -21.15 -13.14 4.18
N VAL A 276 -20.69 -12.13 4.95
CA VAL A 276 -19.29 -11.96 5.35
C VAL A 276 -18.93 -12.90 6.50
N THR A 277 -17.84 -13.65 6.33
CA THR A 277 -17.32 -14.60 7.32
C THR A 277 -15.83 -14.43 7.53
N ALA A 278 -15.27 -15.10 8.54
CA ALA A 278 -13.81 -15.16 8.74
C ALA A 278 -13.06 -15.86 7.59
N GLY A 279 -13.73 -16.63 6.75
CA GLY A 279 -13.11 -17.34 5.62
C GLY A 279 -13.10 -16.52 4.33
N ASN A 280 -13.90 -15.45 4.22
CA ASN A 280 -13.99 -14.60 3.04
C ASN A 280 -13.62 -13.13 3.31
N ALA A 281 -12.85 -12.93 4.38
CA ALA A 281 -12.24 -11.67 4.80
C ALA A 281 -10.72 -11.84 4.93
N SER A 282 -9.96 -10.77 4.73
CA SER A 282 -8.53 -10.75 5.05
C SER A 282 -8.30 -10.82 6.56
N GLY A 283 -7.12 -11.28 6.97
CA GLY A 283 -6.73 -11.33 8.37
C GLY A 283 -6.26 -9.99 8.93
N ILE A 284 -6.08 -9.95 10.24
CA ILE A 284 -5.33 -8.94 10.98
C ILE A 284 -3.87 -9.41 10.98
N ASN A 285 -2.95 -8.61 10.46
CA ASN A 285 -1.60 -9.07 10.14
C ASN A 285 -0.52 -8.06 10.49
N ASP A 286 0.71 -8.59 10.58
CA ASP A 286 1.94 -7.83 10.78
C ASP A 286 2.84 -7.98 9.55
N GLY A 287 3.51 -6.90 9.12
CA GLY A 287 4.42 -6.98 7.98
C GLY A 287 4.96 -5.63 7.53
N ALA A 288 6.02 -5.67 6.72
CA ALA A 288 6.65 -4.50 6.13
C ALA A 288 7.07 -4.77 4.68
N CYS A 289 7.15 -3.70 3.88
CA CYS A 289 7.56 -3.76 2.48
C CYS A 289 8.34 -2.49 2.12
N ALA A 290 9.33 -2.61 1.24
CA ALA A 290 10.11 -1.48 0.72
C ALA A 290 10.44 -1.65 -0.76
N LEU A 291 10.42 -0.54 -1.50
CA LEU A 291 10.79 -0.42 -2.90
C LEU A 291 11.85 0.66 -3.07
N LEU A 292 12.83 0.41 -3.92
CA LEU A 292 13.81 1.40 -4.37
C LEU A 292 13.34 1.99 -5.69
N LEU A 293 13.07 3.30 -5.69
CA LEU A 293 12.67 4.06 -6.86
C LEU A 293 13.80 4.99 -7.29
N ALA A 294 14.00 5.11 -8.60
CA ALA A 294 15.03 5.98 -9.15
C ALA A 294 14.58 6.63 -10.46
N SER A 295 15.12 7.82 -10.74
CA SER A 295 15.12 8.39 -12.08
C SER A 295 15.97 7.57 -13.04
N LYS A 296 15.88 7.80 -14.34
CA LYS A 296 16.75 7.16 -15.33
C LYS A 296 18.22 7.47 -15.03
N ALA A 297 18.55 8.72 -14.74
CA ALA A 297 19.90 9.19 -14.46
C ALA A 297 20.49 8.50 -13.22
N ALA A 298 19.73 8.41 -12.12
CA ALA A 298 20.16 7.72 -10.92
C ALA A 298 20.30 6.21 -11.14
N ALA A 299 19.38 5.58 -11.88
CA ALA A 299 19.47 4.16 -12.21
C ALA A 299 20.75 3.85 -13.02
N GLU A 300 21.09 4.66 -14.03
CA GLU A 300 22.32 4.53 -14.80
C GLU A 300 23.57 4.76 -13.93
N LYS A 301 23.59 5.85 -13.16
CA LYS A 301 24.72 6.24 -12.28
C LYS A 301 25.08 5.15 -11.27
N TYR A 302 24.06 4.56 -10.62
CA TYR A 302 24.26 3.53 -9.58
C TYR A 302 24.14 2.10 -10.12
N ARG A 303 24.03 1.91 -11.45
CA ARG A 303 23.91 0.61 -12.12
C ARG A 303 22.75 -0.23 -11.58
N LEU A 304 21.65 0.45 -11.26
CA LEU A 304 20.41 -0.21 -10.86
C LEU A 304 19.73 -0.76 -12.10
N THR A 305 19.06 -1.90 -11.96
CA THR A 305 18.28 -2.51 -13.04
C THR A 305 16.84 -2.01 -12.95
N PRO A 306 16.36 -1.17 -13.89
CA PRO A 306 14.94 -0.83 -13.97
C PRO A 306 14.10 -2.11 -14.18
N ARG A 307 13.19 -2.41 -13.25
CA ARG A 307 12.33 -3.59 -13.33
C ARG A 307 10.93 -3.25 -13.81
N ALA A 308 10.42 -2.10 -13.38
CA ALA A 308 9.15 -1.56 -13.84
C ALA A 308 9.14 -0.04 -13.77
N ARG A 309 8.35 0.59 -14.64
CA ARG A 309 8.13 2.05 -14.67
C ARG A 309 6.78 2.37 -14.04
N VAL A 310 6.72 3.35 -13.15
CA VAL A 310 5.44 3.84 -12.59
C VAL A 310 4.80 4.82 -13.58
N LEU A 311 3.71 4.41 -14.22
CA LEU A 311 3.03 5.24 -15.22
C LEU A 311 2.20 6.33 -14.56
N ALA A 312 1.27 5.96 -13.70
CA ALA A 312 0.40 6.92 -13.01
C ALA A 312 -0.19 6.32 -11.73
N THR A 313 -0.64 7.21 -10.85
CA THR A 313 -1.47 6.88 -9.69
C THR A 313 -2.71 7.76 -9.68
N ALA A 314 -3.83 7.23 -9.19
CA ALA A 314 -5.06 7.97 -8.96
C ALA A 314 -5.74 7.53 -7.66
N THR A 315 -6.46 8.45 -7.04
CA THR A 315 -7.30 8.22 -5.88
C THR A 315 -8.74 8.60 -6.18
N ALA A 316 -9.68 7.96 -5.51
CA ALA A 316 -11.11 8.29 -5.61
C ALA A 316 -11.76 8.21 -4.22
N GLY A 317 -12.85 8.93 -4.04
CA GLY A 317 -13.70 8.87 -2.85
C GLY A 317 -15.07 8.28 -3.19
N VAL A 318 -15.65 7.56 -2.23
CA VAL A 318 -17.02 7.03 -2.26
C VAL A 318 -17.66 7.22 -0.89
N ALA A 319 -18.94 6.88 -0.74
CA ALA A 319 -19.59 6.88 0.57
C ALA A 319 -18.84 5.92 1.54
N PRO A 320 -18.52 6.36 2.78
CA PRO A 320 -17.77 5.55 3.74
C PRO A 320 -18.36 4.15 3.98
N ARG A 321 -19.68 4.02 3.99
CA ARG A 321 -20.39 2.75 4.23
C ARG A 321 -20.16 1.68 3.15
N VAL A 322 -19.72 2.09 1.95
CA VAL A 322 -19.39 1.19 0.82
C VAL A 322 -17.95 1.39 0.35
N MET A 323 -17.04 1.67 1.29
CA MET A 323 -15.62 1.95 1.00
C MET A 323 -14.97 0.86 0.14
N GLY A 324 -15.43 -0.38 0.26
CA GLY A 324 -14.91 -1.53 -0.50
C GLY A 324 -15.04 -1.38 -2.01
N PHE A 325 -15.98 -0.57 -2.51
CA PHE A 325 -16.16 -0.32 -3.94
C PHE A 325 -15.18 0.71 -4.54
N ALA A 326 -14.50 1.50 -3.71
CA ALA A 326 -13.64 2.61 -4.14
C ALA A 326 -12.49 2.23 -5.10
N PRO A 327 -11.95 0.99 -5.15
CA PRO A 327 -10.98 0.59 -6.16
C PRO A 327 -11.50 0.76 -7.59
N SER A 328 -12.79 0.57 -7.87
CA SER A 328 -13.35 0.72 -9.21
C SER A 328 -13.21 2.15 -9.75
N PRO A 329 -13.72 3.21 -9.13
CA PRO A 329 -13.52 4.57 -9.62
C PRO A 329 -12.05 5.01 -9.60
N ALA A 330 -11.21 4.52 -8.66
CA ALA A 330 -9.79 4.81 -8.68
C ALA A 330 -9.09 4.18 -9.89
N SER A 331 -9.43 2.93 -10.24
CA SER A 331 -8.92 2.22 -11.41
C SER A 331 -9.34 2.89 -12.71
N ARG A 332 -10.62 3.23 -12.87
CA ARG A 332 -11.11 3.98 -14.04
C ARG A 332 -10.35 5.30 -14.23
N LYS A 333 -10.09 5.99 -13.12
CA LYS A 333 -9.36 7.27 -13.15
C LYS A 333 -7.90 7.13 -13.55
N VAL A 334 -7.19 6.09 -13.09
CA VAL A 334 -5.79 5.86 -13.47
C VAL A 334 -5.67 5.35 -14.90
N LEU A 335 -6.60 4.50 -15.35
CA LEU A 335 -6.70 4.06 -16.75
C LEU A 335 -6.90 5.25 -17.69
N ALA A 336 -7.82 6.15 -17.37
CA ALA A 336 -8.03 7.38 -18.15
C ALA A 336 -6.79 8.27 -18.20
N LYS A 337 -6.03 8.40 -17.10
CA LYS A 337 -4.78 9.18 -17.05
C LYS A 337 -3.69 8.60 -17.96
N THR A 338 -3.66 7.29 -18.13
CA THR A 338 -2.63 6.61 -18.94
C THR A 338 -3.06 6.36 -20.37
N GLY A 339 -4.34 6.59 -20.72
CA GLY A 339 -4.91 6.23 -22.01
C GLY A 339 -5.05 4.70 -22.21
N LEU A 340 -4.92 3.93 -21.13
CA LEU A 340 -5.03 2.48 -21.16
C LEU A 340 -6.45 2.02 -20.86
N GLN A 341 -6.77 0.80 -21.28
CA GLN A 341 -8.01 0.10 -20.97
C GLN A 341 -7.74 -1.07 -20.02
N ILE A 342 -8.78 -1.54 -19.33
CA ILE A 342 -8.66 -2.69 -18.41
C ILE A 342 -8.17 -3.96 -19.14
N SER A 343 -8.54 -4.12 -20.41
CA SER A 343 -8.09 -5.23 -21.28
C SER A 343 -6.61 -5.22 -21.65
N HIS A 344 -5.91 -4.11 -21.41
CA HIS A 344 -4.47 -4.02 -21.60
C HIS A 344 -3.66 -4.52 -20.39
N MET A 345 -4.33 -4.82 -19.27
CA MET A 345 -3.67 -5.28 -18.05
C MET A 345 -3.36 -6.77 -18.11
N ASP A 346 -2.07 -7.11 -18.07
CA ASP A 346 -1.61 -8.50 -17.98
C ASP A 346 -1.71 -9.01 -16.54
N VAL A 347 -1.66 -8.12 -15.55
CA VAL A 347 -1.76 -8.42 -14.14
C VAL A 347 -2.65 -7.36 -13.47
N ILE A 348 -3.54 -7.80 -12.61
CA ILE A 348 -4.31 -6.93 -11.71
C ILE A 348 -4.12 -7.44 -10.29
N GLU A 349 -3.42 -6.68 -9.45
CA GLU A 349 -3.36 -6.91 -8.01
C GLU A 349 -4.40 -6.03 -7.32
N LEU A 350 -5.53 -6.63 -7.00
CA LEU A 350 -6.62 -6.02 -6.22
C LEU A 350 -6.54 -6.51 -4.78
N ASN A 351 -6.36 -5.61 -3.81
CA ASN A 351 -6.37 -6.01 -2.41
C ASN A 351 -7.71 -6.63 -2.02
N GLU A 352 -7.66 -7.84 -1.49
CA GLU A 352 -8.82 -8.61 -1.06
C GLU A 352 -9.11 -8.34 0.42
N ALA A 353 -9.53 -7.12 0.77
CA ALA A 353 -9.95 -6.84 2.14
C ALA A 353 -11.13 -7.76 2.52
N PHE A 354 -12.05 -7.97 1.58
CA PHE A 354 -13.16 -8.91 1.64
C PHE A 354 -13.47 -9.45 0.24
N ALA A 355 -13.93 -10.69 0.13
CA ALA A 355 -14.33 -11.27 -1.15
C ALA A 355 -15.50 -10.51 -1.78
N ALA A 356 -16.47 -10.05 -0.97
CA ALA A 356 -17.59 -9.23 -1.42
C ALA A 356 -17.12 -7.97 -2.16
N GLN A 357 -16.16 -7.26 -1.57
CA GLN A 357 -15.59 -6.06 -2.15
C GLN A 357 -14.80 -6.35 -3.43
N ALA A 358 -14.00 -7.42 -3.44
CA ALA A 358 -13.22 -7.77 -4.62
C ALA A 358 -14.11 -8.12 -5.80
N LEU A 359 -15.14 -8.91 -5.58
CA LEU A 359 -16.13 -9.29 -6.62
C LEU A 359 -16.95 -8.10 -7.13
N ALA A 360 -17.39 -7.19 -6.24
CA ALA A 360 -18.09 -5.98 -6.67
C ALA A 360 -17.22 -5.12 -7.59
N VAL A 361 -15.93 -4.98 -7.28
CA VAL A 361 -14.97 -4.21 -8.09
C VAL A 361 -14.67 -4.91 -9.43
N THR A 362 -14.38 -6.21 -9.44
CA THR A 362 -14.06 -6.94 -10.68
C THR A 362 -15.24 -6.95 -11.63
N ARG A 363 -16.44 -7.20 -11.14
CA ARG A 363 -17.69 -7.17 -11.93
C ARG A 363 -17.96 -5.79 -12.54
N ASP A 364 -17.78 -4.71 -11.76
CA ASP A 364 -17.95 -3.34 -12.26
C ASP A 364 -16.89 -2.96 -13.31
N LEU A 365 -15.67 -3.48 -13.20
CA LEU A 365 -14.63 -3.30 -14.22
C LEU A 365 -14.81 -4.21 -15.46
N GLY A 366 -15.85 -5.04 -15.51
CA GLY A 366 -16.13 -5.95 -16.62
C GLY A 366 -15.25 -7.19 -16.65
N LEU A 367 -14.70 -7.59 -15.51
CA LEU A 367 -13.84 -8.77 -15.39
C LEU A 367 -14.64 -9.98 -14.89
N PRO A 368 -14.37 -11.19 -15.41
CA PRO A 368 -14.92 -12.42 -14.84
C PRO A 368 -14.50 -12.61 -13.37
N ASP A 369 -15.37 -13.23 -12.57
CA ASP A 369 -15.10 -13.53 -11.16
C ASP A 369 -13.84 -14.37 -10.96
N ASP A 370 -13.50 -15.22 -11.92
CA ASP A 370 -12.37 -16.14 -11.92
C ASP A 370 -11.20 -15.70 -12.81
N ALA A 371 -11.21 -14.45 -13.30
CA ALA A 371 -10.18 -13.92 -14.20
C ALA A 371 -8.77 -14.32 -13.74
N ALA A 372 -8.04 -15.02 -14.61
CA ALA A 372 -6.76 -15.65 -14.27
C ALA A 372 -5.65 -14.63 -13.93
N HIS A 373 -5.73 -13.45 -14.52
CA HIS A 373 -4.76 -12.34 -14.34
C HIS A 373 -5.08 -11.44 -13.14
N VAL A 374 -6.21 -11.65 -12.44
CA VAL A 374 -6.54 -10.95 -11.18
C VAL A 374 -6.00 -11.77 -10.02
N ASN A 375 -5.08 -11.21 -9.21
CA ASN A 375 -4.41 -11.86 -8.08
C ASN A 375 -3.90 -13.28 -8.43
N PRO A 376 -3.07 -13.44 -9.46
CA PRO A 376 -2.68 -14.76 -10.00
C PRO A 376 -1.95 -15.63 -8.96
N ASN A 377 -1.33 -14.99 -7.96
CA ASN A 377 -0.57 -15.64 -6.89
C ASN A 377 -1.31 -15.67 -5.54
N GLY A 378 -2.61 -15.38 -5.54
CA GLY A 378 -3.39 -15.20 -4.33
C GLY A 378 -3.27 -13.78 -3.76
N GLY A 379 -4.32 -13.30 -3.12
CA GLY A 379 -4.41 -11.95 -2.55
C GLY A 379 -4.51 -11.97 -1.02
N ALA A 380 -5.00 -10.87 -0.44
CA ALA A 380 -4.95 -10.61 0.99
C ALA A 380 -5.75 -11.60 1.85
N ILE A 381 -6.79 -12.26 1.34
CA ILE A 381 -7.49 -13.32 2.07
C ILE A 381 -6.55 -14.49 2.36
N ALA A 382 -5.63 -14.79 1.45
CA ALA A 382 -4.62 -15.83 1.64
C ALA A 382 -3.37 -15.28 2.33
N ILE A 383 -2.78 -14.20 1.83
CA ILE A 383 -1.47 -13.69 2.26
C ILE A 383 -1.56 -12.89 3.57
N GLY A 384 -2.66 -12.16 3.78
CA GLY A 384 -2.82 -11.22 4.88
C GLY A 384 -2.86 -9.76 4.45
N HIS A 385 -3.25 -8.87 5.39
CA HIS A 385 -3.45 -7.44 5.12
C HIS A 385 -2.89 -6.54 6.23
N PRO A 386 -1.55 -6.50 6.44
CA PRO A 386 -0.96 -5.46 7.27
C PRO A 386 -1.14 -4.10 6.58
N LEU A 387 -1.99 -3.23 7.16
CA LEU A 387 -2.56 -2.04 6.49
C LEU A 387 -1.50 -1.19 5.81
N GLY A 388 -0.51 -0.73 6.58
CA GLY A 388 0.54 0.15 6.10
C GLY A 388 1.50 -0.46 5.07
N ALA A 389 1.61 -1.80 5.01
CA ALA A 389 2.52 -2.50 4.08
C ALA A 389 1.84 -2.96 2.79
N SER A 390 0.53 -3.18 2.82
CA SER A 390 -0.20 -3.89 1.75
C SER A 390 -0.12 -3.21 0.38
N GLY A 391 -0.20 -1.88 0.32
CA GLY A 391 -0.14 -1.17 -0.96
C GLY A 391 1.19 -1.36 -1.69
N ALA A 392 2.30 -1.31 -0.96
CA ALA A 392 3.63 -1.58 -1.50
C ALA A 392 3.78 -3.06 -1.92
N ARG A 393 3.20 -4.00 -1.14
CA ARG A 393 3.16 -5.42 -1.50
C ARG A 393 2.46 -5.65 -2.84
N LEU A 394 1.31 -5.01 -3.10
CA LEU A 394 0.62 -5.13 -4.40
C LEU A 394 1.54 -4.74 -5.56
N VAL A 395 2.26 -3.62 -5.43
CA VAL A 395 3.19 -3.14 -6.46
C VAL A 395 4.39 -4.10 -6.61
N THR A 396 4.93 -4.59 -5.50
CA THR A 396 6.06 -5.55 -5.50
C THR A 396 5.69 -6.86 -6.19
N THR A 397 4.58 -7.47 -5.79
CA THR A 397 4.08 -8.73 -6.36
C THR A 397 3.77 -8.57 -7.85
N SER A 398 3.11 -7.45 -8.24
CA SER A 398 2.83 -7.15 -9.66
C SER A 398 4.09 -7.04 -10.50
N MET A 399 5.11 -6.34 -9.99
CA MET A 399 6.39 -6.17 -10.70
C MET A 399 7.05 -7.54 -10.97
N TYR A 400 7.14 -8.40 -9.97
CA TYR A 400 7.72 -9.74 -10.14
C TYR A 400 6.84 -10.64 -11.01
N GLN A 401 5.52 -10.52 -10.95
CA GLN A 401 4.62 -11.26 -11.82
C GLN A 401 4.79 -10.87 -13.29
N LEU A 402 4.89 -9.58 -13.60
CA LEU A 402 5.17 -9.11 -14.95
C LEU A 402 6.51 -9.63 -15.48
N GLN A 403 7.55 -9.65 -14.62
CA GLN A 403 8.86 -10.20 -15.00
C GLN A 403 8.79 -11.71 -15.28
N SER A 404 8.07 -12.48 -14.45
CA SER A 404 7.98 -13.93 -14.59
C SER A 404 7.18 -14.37 -15.81
N THR A 405 6.19 -13.61 -16.23
CA THR A 405 5.29 -13.94 -17.35
C THR A 405 5.63 -13.26 -18.67
N GLY A 406 6.50 -12.23 -18.65
CA GLY A 406 6.76 -11.38 -19.79
C GLY A 406 5.63 -10.37 -20.07
N GLY A 407 4.62 -10.27 -19.21
CA GLY A 407 3.53 -9.29 -19.29
C GLY A 407 4.05 -7.85 -19.28
N ARG A 408 3.28 -6.91 -19.78
CA ARG A 408 3.69 -5.51 -19.93
C ARG A 408 3.11 -4.61 -18.87
N TYR A 409 1.82 -4.65 -18.62
CA TYR A 409 1.13 -3.70 -17.73
C TYR A 409 0.51 -4.40 -16.53
N ALA A 410 0.65 -3.78 -15.35
CA ALA A 410 -0.08 -4.18 -14.17
C ALA A 410 -0.85 -3.03 -13.55
N LEU A 411 -2.08 -3.31 -13.10
CA LEU A 411 -2.91 -2.43 -12.27
C LEU A 411 -2.87 -2.93 -10.84
N CYS A 412 -2.39 -2.11 -9.92
CA CYS A 412 -2.47 -2.33 -8.47
C CYS A 412 -3.56 -1.43 -7.90
N THR A 413 -4.53 -1.98 -7.18
CA THR A 413 -5.63 -1.17 -6.63
C THR A 413 -6.13 -1.71 -5.30
N MET A 414 -6.63 -0.81 -4.45
CA MET A 414 -7.15 -1.20 -3.13
C MET A 414 -8.17 -0.22 -2.59
N CYS A 415 -9.08 -0.74 -1.77
CA CYS A 415 -10.00 0.04 -0.96
C CYS A 415 -9.29 0.58 0.29
N ILE A 416 -9.85 1.64 0.83
CA ILE A 416 -9.30 2.36 1.98
C ILE A 416 -10.47 2.76 2.87
N GLY A 417 -10.32 2.52 4.15
CA GLY A 417 -11.34 2.92 5.15
C GLY A 417 -11.78 4.37 4.99
N VAL A 418 -12.96 4.68 5.49
CA VAL A 418 -13.59 6.02 5.38
C VAL A 418 -13.89 6.40 3.92
N GLY A 419 -14.11 5.43 3.02
CA GLY A 419 -14.64 5.68 1.69
C GLY A 419 -13.63 6.18 0.65
N GLN A 420 -12.44 5.60 0.58
CA GLN A 420 -11.46 5.96 -0.45
C GLN A 420 -10.94 4.73 -1.19
N GLY A 421 -10.34 4.96 -2.36
CA GLY A 421 -9.59 3.99 -3.13
C GLY A 421 -8.35 4.60 -3.75
N ILE A 422 -7.35 3.78 -4.01
CA ILE A 422 -6.11 4.15 -4.72
C ILE A 422 -5.80 3.10 -5.78
N ALA A 423 -5.28 3.55 -6.91
CA ALA A 423 -4.85 2.69 -8.00
C ALA A 423 -3.56 3.21 -8.64
N THR A 424 -2.65 2.31 -8.97
CA THR A 424 -1.36 2.59 -9.62
C THR A 424 -1.19 1.66 -10.81
N ILE A 425 -0.73 2.18 -11.95
CA ILE A 425 -0.34 1.37 -13.11
C ILE A 425 1.18 1.40 -13.23
N ILE A 426 1.76 0.21 -13.35
CA ILE A 426 3.18 0.01 -13.66
C ILE A 426 3.32 -0.70 -15.00
N GLU A 427 4.45 -0.45 -15.66
CA GLU A 427 4.84 -1.09 -16.93
C GLU A 427 6.18 -1.78 -16.72
N ARG A 428 6.30 -3.05 -17.16
CA ARG A 428 7.58 -3.77 -17.13
C ARG A 428 8.61 -3.11 -18.06
N CYS A 429 9.84 -3.01 -17.57
CA CYS A 429 11.00 -2.59 -18.37
C CYS A 429 11.62 -3.75 -19.14
#